data_fc636454c5ba276b1d5dfa204f6da63f
#
_entry.id   fc636454c5ba276b1d5dfa204f6da63f
#
_cell.length_a   1.000
_cell.length_b   1.000
_cell.length_c   1.000
_cell.angle_alpha   90.00
_cell.angle_beta   90.00
_cell.angle_gamma   90.00
#
_symmetry.space_group_name_H-M   'P 1'
#
loop_
_entity.id
_entity.type
_entity.pdbx_description
1 polymer ?
#
loop_
_entity_poly.entity_id
_entity_poly.type
_entity_poly.pdbx_seq_one_letter_code
_entity_poly.pdbx_strand_id
1 'polypeptide(L)'
;KNALSDKDQQITPLELENILNKLVIRKFETDDKEFKATLKQLRIQIDDLDIELLDVLKRRMDLVEKIGVHKKENEVTILQNNRWIEMLKSRVKYGEENGLSELFIQQLLKAIHQESIDKQNSVMNKK
;
A
#
# COMPACT_ATOMS: atom_id res chain seq x y z
N LYS A 1 -25.28 -26.76 9.16
CA LYS A 1 -24.83 -26.35 8.56
C LYS A 1 -24.66 -25.33 8.40
N ASN A 2 -24.37 -25.16 8.31
CA ASN A 2 -23.98 -24.34 8.06
C ASN A 2 -24.04 -23.48 7.82
N ALA A 3 -24.28 -23.67 8.14
CA ALA A 3 -24.43 -22.88 7.57
C ALA A 3 -24.10 -22.11 7.13
N LEU A 4 -24.01 -21.77 7.33
CA LEU A 4 -23.36 -21.12 6.79
C LEU A 4 -22.83 -21.52 5.67
N SER A 5 -22.72 -22.37 5.53
CA SER A 5 -22.04 -22.74 4.39
C SER A 5 -22.95 -22.82 3.25
N ASP A 6 -22.77 -21.89 2.50
CA ASP A 6 -23.23 -21.86 1.18
C ASP A 6 -22.73 -23.11 0.49
N LYS A 7 -23.56 -23.85 -0.15
CA LYS A 7 -23.17 -25.07 -0.85
C LYS A 7 -22.11 -24.80 -1.91
N ASP A 8 -22.19 -23.64 -2.55
CA ASP A 8 -21.27 -23.26 -3.62
C ASP A 8 -19.85 -23.01 -3.08
N GLN A 9 -19.72 -22.78 -1.78
CA GLN A 9 -18.44 -22.55 -1.14
C GLN A 9 -17.88 -23.78 -0.46
N GLN A 10 -18.64 -24.87 -0.42
CA GLN A 10 -18.16 -26.11 0.19
C GLN A 10 -17.26 -26.85 -0.78
N ILE A 11 -16.09 -27.22 -0.28
CA ILE A 11 -15.15 -28.04 -1.04
C ILE A 11 -15.51 -29.49 -0.80
N THR A 12 -15.73 -30.27 -1.86
CA THR A 12 -15.95 -31.69 -1.75
C THR A 12 -14.66 -32.40 -1.31
N PRO A 13 -14.74 -33.59 -0.69
CA PRO A 13 -13.55 -34.36 -0.37
C PRO A 13 -12.65 -34.61 -1.58
N LEU A 14 -13.22 -34.84 -2.74
CA LEU A 14 -12.44 -35.05 -3.97
C LEU A 14 -11.71 -33.78 -4.41
N GLU A 15 -12.39 -32.64 -4.34
CA GLU A 15 -11.78 -31.35 -4.64
C GLU A 15 -10.65 -31.03 -3.70
N LEU A 16 -10.85 -31.27 -2.40
CA LEU A 16 -9.80 -31.07 -1.40
C LEU A 16 -8.59 -31.96 -1.68
N GLU A 17 -8.82 -33.23 -1.99
CA GLU A 17 -7.75 -34.17 -2.34
C GLU A 17 -6.96 -33.67 -3.55
N ASN A 18 -7.64 -33.19 -4.59
CA ASN A 18 -7.01 -32.62 -5.77
C ASN A 18 -6.15 -31.39 -5.43
N ILE A 19 -6.66 -30.51 -4.58
CA ILE A 19 -5.93 -29.32 -4.13
C ILE A 19 -4.67 -29.74 -3.36
N LEU A 20 -4.81 -30.68 -2.43
CA LEU A 20 -3.69 -31.17 -1.64
C LEU A 20 -2.64 -31.85 -2.51
N ASN A 21 -3.05 -32.64 -3.51
CA ASN A 21 -2.14 -33.28 -4.45
C ASN A 21 -1.36 -32.24 -5.27
N LYS A 22 -2.03 -31.19 -5.70
CA LYS A 22 -1.36 -30.08 -6.40
C LYS A 22 -0.36 -29.37 -5.50
N LEU A 23 -0.69 -29.18 -4.23
CA LEU A 23 0.22 -28.58 -3.26
C LEU A 23 1.45 -29.45 -3.00
N VAL A 24 1.27 -30.78 -2.96
CA VAL A 24 2.38 -31.72 -2.79
C VAL A 24 3.31 -31.67 -3.99
N ILE A 25 2.75 -31.54 -5.20
CA ILE A 25 3.52 -31.45 -6.42
C ILE A 25 4.28 -30.13 -6.51
N ARG A 26 3.69 -29.04 -6.00
CA ARG A 26 4.38 -27.75 -5.94
C ARG A 26 5.46 -27.80 -4.87
N LYS A 27 6.67 -27.65 -5.30
CA LYS A 27 7.80 -27.58 -4.37
C LYS A 27 7.78 -26.21 -3.69
N PHE A 28 8.03 -26.16 -2.39
CA PHE A 28 8.31 -24.92 -1.70
C PHE A 28 9.57 -24.26 -2.23
N GLU A 29 10.53 -25.09 -2.60
CA GLU A 29 11.75 -24.63 -3.22
C GLU A 29 11.98 -25.45 -4.49
N THR A 30 12.62 -24.86 -5.44
CA THR A 30 13.00 -25.51 -6.67
C THR A 30 14.51 -25.51 -6.81
N ASP A 31 15.06 -26.59 -7.40
CA ASP A 31 16.47 -26.67 -7.76
C ASP A 31 16.73 -26.07 -9.13
N ASP A 32 15.71 -25.59 -9.83
CA ASP A 32 15.84 -24.95 -11.12
C ASP A 32 16.63 -23.65 -10.99
N LYS A 33 17.84 -23.66 -11.53
CA LYS A 33 18.75 -22.50 -11.44
C LYS A 33 18.24 -21.31 -12.22
N GLU A 34 17.59 -21.54 -13.36
CA GLU A 34 17.03 -20.47 -14.18
C GLU A 34 15.89 -19.75 -13.45
N PHE A 35 14.99 -20.52 -12.83
CA PHE A 35 13.91 -19.96 -12.03
C PHE A 35 14.45 -19.12 -10.87
N LYS A 36 15.41 -19.66 -10.13
CA LYS A 36 16.02 -18.95 -9.00
C LYS A 36 16.71 -17.67 -9.45
N ALA A 37 17.41 -17.71 -10.57
CA ALA A 37 18.08 -16.52 -11.11
C ALA A 37 17.06 -15.46 -11.52
N THR A 38 15.98 -15.85 -12.20
CA THR A 38 14.91 -14.94 -12.59
C THR A 38 14.24 -14.30 -11.38
N LEU A 39 13.91 -15.12 -10.38
CA LEU A 39 13.29 -14.65 -9.15
C LEU A 39 14.18 -13.65 -8.41
N LYS A 40 15.49 -13.95 -8.35
CA LYS A 40 16.46 -13.05 -7.74
C LYS A 40 16.50 -11.70 -8.45
N GLN A 41 16.52 -11.70 -9.79
CA GLN A 41 16.53 -10.46 -10.57
C GLN A 41 15.27 -9.63 -10.35
N LEU A 42 14.10 -10.28 -10.31
CA LEU A 42 12.85 -9.56 -10.06
C LEU A 42 12.81 -8.97 -8.66
N ARG A 43 13.32 -9.67 -7.67
CA ARG A 43 13.40 -9.16 -6.29
C ARG A 43 14.36 -7.98 -6.16
N ILE A 44 15.47 -7.99 -6.90
CA ILE A 44 16.38 -6.84 -6.93
C ILE A 44 15.66 -5.63 -7.49
N GLN A 45 14.87 -5.80 -8.55
CA GLN A 45 14.08 -4.70 -9.11
C GLN A 45 13.06 -4.16 -8.10
N ILE A 46 12.42 -5.05 -7.34
CA ILE A 46 11.48 -4.63 -6.28
C ILE A 46 12.23 -3.85 -5.20
N ASP A 47 13.39 -4.33 -4.78
CA ASP A 47 14.20 -3.64 -3.75
C ASP A 47 14.56 -2.22 -4.21
N ASP A 48 14.95 -2.06 -5.47
CA ASP A 48 15.25 -0.74 -6.02
C ASP A 48 14.02 0.16 -6.03
N LEU A 49 12.87 -0.37 -6.41
CA LEU A 49 11.60 0.38 -6.40
C LEU A 49 11.18 0.77 -4.99
N ASP A 50 11.41 -0.08 -4.01
CA ASP A 50 11.12 0.23 -2.61
C ASP A 50 11.92 1.43 -2.14
N ILE A 51 13.20 1.49 -2.50
CA ILE A 51 14.06 2.63 -2.15
C ILE A 51 13.57 3.89 -2.85
N GLU A 52 13.24 3.80 -4.14
CA GLU A 52 12.66 4.93 -4.88
C GLU A 52 11.38 5.44 -4.22
N LEU A 53 10.52 4.52 -3.79
CA LEU A 53 9.27 4.86 -3.10
C LEU A 53 9.56 5.63 -1.81
N LEU A 54 10.50 5.17 -1.00
CA LEU A 54 10.87 5.85 0.25
C LEU A 54 11.49 7.21 -0.02
N ASP A 55 12.29 7.34 -1.07
CA ASP A 55 12.85 8.64 -1.47
C ASP A 55 11.75 9.62 -1.89
N VAL A 56 10.74 9.14 -2.63
CA VAL A 56 9.59 9.96 -3.02
C VAL A 56 8.80 10.39 -1.78
N LEU A 57 8.58 9.48 -0.84
CA LEU A 57 7.88 9.80 0.41
C LEU A 57 8.65 10.84 1.22
N LYS A 58 9.97 10.72 1.28
CA LYS A 58 10.79 11.72 1.97
C LYS A 58 10.63 13.10 1.35
N ARG A 59 10.75 13.20 0.03
CA ARG A 59 10.58 14.47 -0.68
C ARG A 59 9.18 15.06 -0.45
N ARG A 60 8.18 14.21 -0.41
CA ARG A 60 6.80 14.63 -0.11
C ARG A 60 6.71 15.21 1.31
N MET A 61 7.33 14.55 2.29
CA MET A 61 7.31 15.02 3.68
C MET A 61 8.11 16.31 3.85
N ASP A 62 9.19 16.50 3.10
CA ASP A 62 9.92 17.76 3.10
C ASP A 62 9.02 18.93 2.63
N LEU A 63 8.20 18.68 1.61
CA LEU A 63 7.23 19.67 1.13
C LEU A 63 6.13 19.92 2.16
N VAL A 64 5.69 18.87 2.84
CA VAL A 64 4.67 18.97 3.90
C VAL A 64 5.20 19.83 5.05
N GLU A 65 6.47 19.69 5.42
CA GLU A 65 7.08 20.53 6.45
C GLU A 65 7.09 22.00 6.03
N LYS A 66 7.41 22.28 4.76
CA LYS A 66 7.36 23.66 4.21
C LYS A 66 5.93 24.22 4.28
N ILE A 67 4.95 23.40 3.94
CA ILE A 67 3.54 23.81 4.06
C ILE A 67 3.21 24.12 5.52
N GLY A 68 3.68 23.29 6.45
CA GLY A 68 3.49 23.50 7.87
C GLY A 68 4.07 24.83 8.35
N VAL A 69 5.26 25.18 7.88
CA VAL A 69 5.89 26.47 8.20
C VAL A 69 5.00 27.62 7.71
N HIS A 70 4.55 27.57 6.47
CA HIS A 70 3.68 28.62 5.92
C HIS A 70 2.34 28.71 6.64
N LYS A 71 1.75 27.58 7.02
CA LYS A 71 0.50 27.58 7.80
C LYS A 71 0.71 28.21 9.18
N LYS A 72 1.84 27.91 9.82
CA LYS A 72 2.19 28.50 11.11
C LYS A 72 2.36 30.00 11.01
N GLU A 73 3.09 30.47 10.01
CA GLU A 73 3.32 31.89 9.79
C GLU A 73 2.03 32.66 9.49
N ASN A 74 1.06 32.01 8.85
CA ASN A 74 -0.20 32.63 8.46
C ASN A 74 -1.37 32.24 9.36
N GLU A 75 -1.12 31.54 10.45
CA GLU A 75 -2.13 31.10 11.42
C GLU A 75 -3.26 30.29 10.80
N VAL A 76 -2.90 29.43 9.82
CA VAL A 76 -3.87 28.56 9.12
C VAL A 76 -3.89 27.19 9.77
N THR A 77 -5.08 26.60 9.84
CA THR A 77 -5.23 25.25 10.41
C THR A 77 -4.52 24.19 9.57
N ILE A 78 -3.98 23.17 10.27
CA ILE A 78 -3.33 22.04 9.61
C ILE A 78 -4.33 21.19 8.84
N LEU A 79 -5.46 20.88 9.47
CA LEU A 79 -6.45 19.97 8.89
C LEU A 79 -7.41 20.72 7.97
N GLN A 80 -7.37 20.40 6.70
CA GLN A 80 -8.29 20.93 5.68
C GLN A 80 -9.06 19.76 5.05
N ASN A 81 -10.23 19.46 5.61
CA ASN A 81 -11.03 18.29 5.23
C ASN A 81 -11.38 18.25 3.75
N ASN A 82 -11.78 19.39 3.17
CA ASN A 82 -12.15 19.44 1.75
C ASN A 82 -10.97 19.04 0.86
N ARG A 83 -9.78 19.52 1.19
CA ARG A 83 -8.57 19.17 0.45
C ARG A 83 -8.29 17.67 0.54
N TRP A 84 -8.47 17.09 1.72
CA TRP A 84 -8.26 15.66 1.93
C TRP A 84 -9.24 14.82 1.10
N ILE A 85 -10.52 15.17 1.12
CA ILE A 85 -11.55 14.44 0.38
C ILE A 85 -11.29 14.49 -1.13
N GLU A 86 -10.98 15.66 -1.66
CA GLU A 86 -10.69 15.84 -3.09
C GLU A 86 -9.45 15.05 -3.51
N MET A 87 -8.41 15.14 -2.69
CA MET A 87 -7.16 14.41 -2.93
C MET A 87 -7.41 12.91 -2.95
N LEU A 88 -8.13 12.40 -1.96
CA LEU A 88 -8.42 10.98 -1.85
C LEU A 88 -9.16 10.48 -3.09
N LYS A 89 -10.22 11.18 -3.51
CA LYS A 89 -11.00 10.80 -4.70
C LYS A 89 -10.13 10.76 -5.95
N SER A 90 -9.32 11.77 -6.18
CA SER A 90 -8.49 11.83 -7.38
C SER A 90 -7.40 10.76 -7.39
N ARG A 91 -6.78 10.47 -6.25
CA ARG A 91 -5.73 9.45 -6.16
C ARG A 91 -6.29 8.05 -6.27
N VAL A 92 -7.45 7.78 -5.68
CA VAL A 92 -8.11 6.49 -5.82
C VAL A 92 -8.43 6.23 -7.30
N LYS A 93 -9.00 7.21 -7.98
CA LYS A 93 -9.30 7.08 -9.39
C LYS A 93 -8.06 6.80 -10.22
N TYR A 94 -7.02 7.59 -10.02
CA TYR A 94 -5.75 7.41 -10.74
C TYR A 94 -5.13 6.04 -10.48
N GLY A 95 -5.13 5.62 -9.22
CA GLY A 95 -4.55 4.32 -8.85
C GLY A 95 -5.32 3.15 -9.44
N GLU A 96 -6.65 3.20 -9.43
CA GLU A 96 -7.48 2.16 -10.03
C GLU A 96 -7.26 2.07 -11.54
N GLU A 97 -7.14 3.19 -12.21
CA GLU A 97 -6.82 3.25 -13.65
C GLU A 97 -5.46 2.62 -13.95
N ASN A 98 -4.57 2.57 -12.97
CA ASN A 98 -3.23 2.00 -13.08
C ASN A 98 -3.11 0.61 -12.42
N GLY A 99 -4.21 -0.04 -12.12
CA GLY A 99 -4.21 -1.42 -11.65
C GLY A 99 -4.03 -1.63 -10.16
N LEU A 100 -4.14 -0.57 -9.35
CA LEU A 100 -4.08 -0.68 -7.89
C LEU A 100 -5.48 -0.75 -7.30
N SER A 101 -5.66 -1.56 -6.24
CA SER A 101 -6.98 -1.70 -5.63
C SER A 101 -7.36 -0.46 -4.82
N GLU A 102 -8.65 -0.14 -4.83
CA GLU A 102 -9.19 0.99 -4.09
C GLU A 102 -8.85 0.93 -2.60
N LEU A 103 -9.05 -0.24 -1.99
CA LEU A 103 -8.78 -0.42 -0.56
C LEU A 103 -7.32 -0.17 -0.23
N PHE A 104 -6.41 -0.70 -1.04
CA PHE A 104 -4.97 -0.49 -0.84
C PHE A 104 -4.62 1.00 -0.91
N ILE A 105 -5.14 1.71 -1.92
CA ILE A 105 -4.87 3.14 -2.10
C ILE A 105 -5.41 3.94 -0.92
N GLN A 106 -6.63 3.64 -0.47
CA GLN A 106 -7.22 4.32 0.67
C GLN A 106 -6.39 4.14 1.93
N GLN A 107 -5.95 2.92 2.21
CA GLN A 107 -5.14 2.63 3.39
C GLN A 107 -3.78 3.32 3.32
N LEU A 108 -3.14 3.28 2.16
CA LEU A 108 -1.85 3.92 1.93
C LEU A 108 -1.96 5.43 2.12
N LEU A 109 -2.97 6.06 1.51
CA LEU A 109 -3.14 7.51 1.59
C LEU A 109 -3.50 7.96 2.99
N LYS A 110 -4.28 7.17 3.75
CA LYS A 110 -4.55 7.46 5.16
C LYS A 110 -3.26 7.47 5.98
N ALA A 111 -2.37 6.49 5.75
CA ALA A 111 -1.09 6.43 6.45
C ALA A 111 -0.21 7.63 6.10
N ILE A 112 -0.13 7.98 4.82
CA ILE A 112 0.62 9.15 4.35
C ILE A 112 0.04 10.44 4.91
N HIS A 113 -1.29 10.55 4.96
CA HIS A 113 -1.98 11.72 5.51
C HIS A 113 -1.69 11.89 7.00
N GLN A 114 -1.70 10.79 7.76
CA GLN A 114 -1.39 10.85 9.18
C GLN A 114 0.05 11.31 9.42
N GLU A 115 1.00 10.78 8.66
CA GLU A 115 2.39 11.22 8.75
C GLU A 115 2.53 12.70 8.38
N SER A 116 1.77 13.15 7.37
CA SER A 116 1.76 14.55 6.97
C SER A 116 1.26 15.46 8.09
N ILE A 117 0.19 15.05 8.77
CA ILE A 117 -0.34 15.79 9.92
C ILE A 117 0.69 15.85 11.05
N ASP A 118 1.33 14.72 11.35
CA ASP A 118 2.34 14.64 12.39
C ASP A 118 3.53 15.56 12.09
N LYS A 119 3.97 15.61 10.84
CA LYS A 119 5.05 16.52 10.41
C LYS A 119 4.67 17.97 10.58
N GLN A 120 3.46 18.35 10.18
CA GLN A 120 2.97 19.72 10.33
C GLN A 120 2.81 20.09 11.81
N ASN A 121 2.30 19.17 12.64
CA ASN A 121 2.20 19.38 14.08
C ASN A 121 3.58 19.60 14.71
N SER A 122 4.57 18.84 14.27
CA SER A 122 5.95 19.01 14.75
C SER A 122 6.47 20.40 14.44
N VAL A 123 6.22 20.91 13.25
CA VAL A 123 6.61 22.26 12.85
C VAL A 123 5.83 23.32 13.65
N MET A 124 4.53 23.13 13.82
CA MET A 124 3.68 24.06 14.57
C MET A 124 4.12 24.21 16.03
N ASN A 125 4.61 23.12 16.62
CA ASN A 125 4.98 23.08 18.04
C ASN A 125 6.42 23.52 18.30
N LYS A 126 7.22 23.74 17.27
CA LYS A 126 8.56 24.29 17.42
C LYS A 126 8.50 25.77 17.79
N LYS A 127 9.27 26.12 18.78
CA LYS A 127 9.39 27.51 19.23
C LYS A 127 10.34 28.32 18.34
#